data_b8d3f10ce5f111ca1f6364d17694112c
#
_entry.id   b8d3f10ce5f111ca1f6364d17694112c
#
_cell.length_a   1.000
_cell.length_b   1.000
_cell.length_c   1.000
_cell.angle_alpha   90.00
_cell.angle_beta   90.00
_cell.angle_gamma   90.00
#
_symmetry.space_group_name_H-M   'P 1'
#
loop_
_entity.id
_entity.type
_entity.pdbx_description
1 polymer ?
#
loop_
_entity_poly.entity_id
_entity_poly.type
_entity_poly.pdbx_seq_one_letter_code
_entity_poly.pdbx_strand_id
1 'polypeptide(L)'
;PTVITPSPTKKVVKKDIVIIGAGPAGLTAAIYAKRAGLEPIVIDKGLVGGQVTITPVVENYPGFIQIPGKTLMDMMTQQALQYAEIHQSEEVKEIKPKGDIFVVKTSAGTYHAKAIVIATGATHKKLGVPGEERFFGRGVSYCAVCDGFFFKGKKVLMIGGGNTAVTEAIYLKGIGVNVTLVHRRDTLRAEKHLQESLKAQGIPVIWNTVVEEILGDEVVKATRLKNLKENRSYEIETDGIFIAIGYEPSNALAKALELELTEDGYIKVDSRQRTSMPRVYAAGDITGGIKQIVTAVAQGAVAAITAFEDLASPYWKGKGDMF
;
A
#
# COMPACT_ATOMS: atom_id res chain seq x y z
N PRO A 1 15.68 5.99 21.42
CA PRO A 1 15.24 4.72 20.85
C PRO A 1 15.59 4.68 19.36
N THR A 2 15.95 3.51 18.86
CA THR A 2 16.35 3.27 17.47
C THR A 2 15.65 2.04 16.91
N VAL A 3 15.50 1.98 15.59
CA VAL A 3 15.04 0.77 14.90
C VAL A 3 16.07 -0.34 15.08
N ILE A 4 15.62 -1.55 15.36
CA ILE A 4 16.46 -2.70 15.65
C ILE A 4 16.47 -3.65 14.44
N THR A 5 17.63 -4.16 14.08
CA THR A 5 17.78 -5.34 13.23
C THR A 5 18.15 -6.51 14.14
N PRO A 6 17.20 -7.35 14.54
CA PRO A 6 17.44 -8.35 15.56
C PRO A 6 18.30 -9.51 15.03
N SER A 7 19.15 -10.05 15.91
CA SER A 7 19.83 -11.30 15.66
C SER A 7 18.95 -12.50 16.02
N PRO A 8 19.10 -13.64 15.34
CA PRO A 8 18.35 -14.86 15.66
C PRO A 8 18.53 -15.30 17.11
N THR A 9 17.42 -15.62 17.76
CA THR A 9 17.39 -16.07 19.16
C THR A 9 16.36 -17.18 19.37
N LYS A 10 16.57 -18.05 20.36
CA LYS A 10 15.58 -19.03 20.80
C LYS A 10 14.64 -18.47 21.87
N LYS A 11 14.85 -17.24 22.31
CA LYS A 11 14.04 -16.60 23.34
C LYS A 11 12.62 -16.35 22.83
N VAL A 12 11.63 -16.65 23.66
CA VAL A 12 10.23 -16.27 23.45
C VAL A 12 9.96 -14.93 24.11
N VAL A 13 9.47 -13.98 23.34
CA VAL A 13 9.10 -12.63 23.82
C VAL A 13 7.58 -12.53 23.92
N LYS A 14 7.08 -12.08 25.06
CA LYS A 14 5.64 -11.83 25.26
C LYS A 14 5.31 -10.39 24.95
N LYS A 15 4.26 -10.18 24.16
CA LYS A 15 3.69 -8.87 23.82
C LYS A 15 2.16 -8.95 23.90
N ASP A 16 1.49 -7.82 24.12
CA ASP A 16 0.04 -7.81 24.01
C ASP A 16 -0.40 -7.84 22.54
N ILE A 17 0.32 -7.13 21.67
CA ILE A 17 -0.01 -7.01 20.26
C ILE A 17 1.25 -7.02 19.39
N VAL A 18 1.24 -7.86 18.36
CA VAL A 18 2.26 -7.86 17.29
C VAL A 18 1.68 -7.19 16.06
N ILE A 19 2.37 -6.18 15.58
CA ILE A 19 2.01 -5.38 14.39
C ILE A 19 2.98 -5.75 13.28
N ILE A 20 2.45 -6.20 12.15
CA ILE A 20 3.22 -6.72 11.02
C ILE A 20 3.17 -5.73 9.86
N GLY A 21 4.30 -5.09 9.61
CA GLY A 21 4.46 -4.00 8.65
C GLY A 21 4.69 -2.66 9.33
N ALA A 22 5.76 -1.97 8.94
CA ALA A 22 6.19 -0.68 9.50
C ALA A 22 5.96 0.49 8.53
N GLY A 23 4.91 0.41 7.73
CA GLY A 23 4.38 1.56 6.97
C GLY A 23 3.53 2.48 7.86
N PRO A 24 2.86 3.47 7.27
CA PRO A 24 2.03 4.43 8.02
C PRO A 24 0.99 3.77 8.93
N ALA A 25 0.32 2.72 8.46
CA ALA A 25 -0.69 2.01 9.25
C ALA A 25 -0.08 1.32 10.47
N GLY A 26 1.00 0.57 10.30
CA GLY A 26 1.64 -0.18 11.39
C GLY A 26 2.27 0.73 12.43
N LEU A 27 2.97 1.79 12.02
CA LEU A 27 3.57 2.78 12.93
C LEU A 27 2.49 3.49 13.75
N THR A 28 1.39 3.87 13.11
CA THR A 28 0.26 4.49 13.81
C THR A 28 -0.43 3.53 14.78
N ALA A 29 -0.63 2.28 14.37
CA ALA A 29 -1.18 1.24 15.25
C ALA A 29 -0.33 1.07 16.52
N ALA A 30 0.99 1.10 16.41
CA ALA A 30 1.90 1.01 17.55
C ALA A 30 1.73 2.16 18.54
N ILE A 31 1.63 3.39 18.03
CA ILE A 31 1.41 4.58 18.87
C ILE A 31 0.09 4.44 19.65
N TYR A 32 -0.99 4.13 18.97
CA TYR A 32 -2.32 4.04 19.59
C TYR A 32 -2.45 2.82 20.51
N ALA A 33 -1.86 1.69 20.17
CA ALA A 33 -1.83 0.50 21.04
C ALA A 33 -1.16 0.81 22.38
N LYS A 34 0.03 1.41 22.37
CA LYS A 34 0.74 1.76 23.61
C LYS A 34 -0.01 2.81 24.41
N ARG A 35 -0.56 3.83 23.75
CA ARG A 35 -1.36 4.87 24.43
C ARG A 35 -2.64 4.30 25.06
N ALA A 36 -3.20 3.24 24.51
CA ALA A 36 -4.33 2.51 25.10
C ALA A 36 -3.92 1.56 26.24
N GLY A 37 -2.62 1.32 26.47
CA GLY A 37 -2.11 0.48 27.55
C GLY A 37 -1.67 -0.92 27.12
N LEU A 38 -1.62 -1.21 25.81
CA LEU A 38 -1.07 -2.47 25.30
C LEU A 38 0.45 -2.38 25.15
N GLU A 39 1.14 -3.52 25.21
CA GLU A 39 2.57 -3.62 24.89
C GLU A 39 2.76 -4.08 23.44
N PRO A 40 3.00 -3.12 22.49
CA PRO A 40 3.17 -3.42 21.09
C PRO A 40 4.61 -3.76 20.74
N ILE A 41 4.77 -4.49 19.62
CA ILE A 41 5.99 -4.55 18.82
C ILE A 41 5.62 -4.44 17.35
N VAL A 42 6.43 -3.73 16.57
CA VAL A 42 6.31 -3.65 15.12
C VAL A 42 7.40 -4.48 14.47
N ILE A 43 7.04 -5.32 13.52
CA ILE A 43 7.97 -6.21 12.81
C ILE A 43 7.80 -6.00 11.30
N ASP A 44 8.90 -5.69 10.60
CA ASP A 44 8.91 -5.54 9.15
C ASP A 44 10.00 -6.41 8.52
N LYS A 45 9.67 -7.10 7.43
CA LYS A 45 10.63 -7.91 6.66
C LYS A 45 11.66 -7.08 5.89
N GLY A 46 11.33 -5.82 5.61
CA GLY A 46 12.17 -4.87 4.90
C GLY A 46 12.63 -3.73 5.79
N LEU A 47 12.84 -2.59 5.17
CA LEU A 47 13.14 -1.34 5.85
C LEU A 47 11.85 -0.65 6.30
N VAL A 48 11.93 0.08 7.41
CA VAL A 48 10.81 0.82 7.97
C VAL A 48 10.37 1.94 7.02
N GLY A 49 9.05 2.14 6.91
CA GLY A 49 8.42 3.23 6.16
C GLY A 49 7.58 2.80 4.97
N GLY A 50 7.75 1.56 4.48
CA GLY A 50 6.97 1.02 3.38
C GLY A 50 7.10 1.81 2.08
N GLN A 51 6.06 1.78 1.25
CA GLN A 51 6.04 2.42 -0.09
C GLN A 51 6.24 3.95 -0.05
N VAL A 52 5.93 4.59 1.06
CA VAL A 52 6.06 6.05 1.19
C VAL A 52 7.51 6.50 1.14
N THR A 53 8.45 5.69 1.62
CA THR A 53 9.89 6.03 1.64
C THR A 53 10.48 6.29 0.26
N ILE A 54 9.92 5.68 -0.77
CA ILE A 54 10.36 5.84 -2.15
C ILE A 54 9.57 6.91 -2.91
N THR A 55 8.56 7.53 -2.27
CA THR A 55 7.79 8.62 -2.85
C THR A 55 8.60 9.92 -2.79
N PRO A 56 8.94 10.55 -3.93
CA PRO A 56 9.80 11.73 -3.93
C PRO A 56 9.22 12.89 -3.13
N VAL A 57 7.95 13.18 -3.30
CA VAL A 57 7.24 14.29 -2.65
C VAL A 57 5.82 13.89 -2.30
N VAL A 58 5.37 14.27 -1.12
CA VAL A 58 4.01 14.12 -0.61
C VAL A 58 3.43 15.52 -0.38
N GLU A 59 2.30 15.84 -1.03
CA GLU A 59 1.63 17.14 -0.93
C GLU A 59 0.19 17.04 -0.39
N ASN A 60 -0.26 15.84 -0.11
CA ASN A 60 -1.64 15.55 0.28
C ASN A 60 -1.76 14.91 1.67
N TYR A 61 -0.72 14.98 2.48
CA TYR A 61 -0.78 14.59 3.88
C TYR A 61 -1.02 15.83 4.76
N PRO A 62 -2.15 15.94 5.47
CA PRO A 62 -2.48 17.11 6.27
C PRO A 62 -1.40 17.43 7.32
N GLY A 63 -1.01 18.69 7.40
CA GLY A 63 0.05 19.18 8.28
C GLY A 63 1.32 19.59 7.54
N PHE A 64 1.47 19.20 6.27
CA PHE A 64 2.58 19.59 5.42
C PHE A 64 2.07 20.12 4.09
N ILE A 65 2.57 21.28 3.66
CA ILE A 65 2.32 21.77 2.29
C ILE A 65 3.00 20.83 1.31
N GLN A 66 4.24 20.43 1.63
CA GLN A 66 5.06 19.54 0.83
C GLN A 66 6.12 18.91 1.73
N ILE A 67 6.36 17.61 1.60
CA ILE A 67 7.40 16.88 2.33
C ILE A 67 7.89 15.68 1.52
N PRO A 68 9.22 15.39 1.48
CA PRO A 68 9.70 14.13 0.92
C PRO A 68 9.13 12.93 1.69
N GLY A 69 8.70 11.90 0.98
CA GLY A 69 8.10 10.71 1.60
C GLY A 69 9.01 10.06 2.63
N LYS A 70 10.31 9.95 2.31
CA LYS A 70 11.29 9.44 3.29
C LYS A 70 11.33 10.27 4.57
N THR A 71 11.36 11.60 4.46
CA THR A 71 11.38 12.49 5.63
C THR A 71 10.12 12.33 6.48
N LEU A 72 8.95 12.25 5.85
CA LEU A 72 7.69 11.99 6.54
C LEU A 72 7.75 10.66 7.31
N MET A 73 8.25 9.61 6.68
CA MET A 73 8.36 8.30 7.34
C MET A 73 9.41 8.27 8.44
N ASP A 74 10.53 8.99 8.28
CA ASP A 74 11.52 9.14 9.35
C ASP A 74 10.91 9.83 10.59
N MET A 75 10.10 10.87 10.39
CA MET A 75 9.40 11.57 11.49
C MET A 75 8.37 10.65 12.15
N MET A 76 7.55 9.93 11.38
CA MET A 76 6.58 8.97 11.92
C MET A 76 7.28 7.83 12.68
N THR A 77 8.41 7.35 12.17
CA THR A 77 9.21 6.31 12.83
C THR A 77 9.78 6.81 14.16
N GLN A 78 10.34 7.99 14.20
CA GLN A 78 10.86 8.58 15.45
C GLN A 78 9.74 8.79 16.48
N GLN A 79 8.56 9.16 16.06
CA GLN A 79 7.40 9.24 16.94
C GLN A 79 7.01 7.85 17.47
N ALA A 80 6.88 6.85 16.60
CA ALA A 80 6.48 5.49 16.98
C ALA A 80 7.49 4.82 17.93
N LEU A 81 8.79 5.09 17.77
CA LEU A 81 9.85 4.61 18.64
C LEU A 81 9.72 5.08 20.10
N GLN A 82 8.98 6.15 20.38
CA GLN A 82 8.66 6.56 21.75
C GLN A 82 7.66 5.61 22.43
N TYR A 83 6.98 4.78 21.65
CA TYR A 83 5.87 3.94 22.12
C TYR A 83 6.11 2.44 21.97
N ALA A 84 6.95 2.03 21.01
CA ALA A 84 7.14 0.61 20.68
C ALA A 84 8.55 0.30 20.21
N GLU A 85 8.98 -0.94 20.42
CA GLU A 85 10.09 -1.51 19.68
C GLU A 85 9.69 -1.69 18.21
N ILE A 86 10.59 -1.33 17.30
CA ILE A 86 10.40 -1.48 15.85
C ILE A 86 11.56 -2.30 15.31
N HIS A 87 11.26 -3.46 14.76
CA HIS A 87 12.22 -4.36 14.15
C HIS A 87 12.11 -4.31 12.62
N GLN A 88 13.22 -4.10 11.95
CA GLN A 88 13.37 -4.21 10.50
C GLN A 88 14.17 -5.45 10.11
N SER A 89 14.07 -5.86 8.85
CA SER A 89 14.74 -7.06 8.32
C SER A 89 14.38 -8.32 9.11
N GLU A 90 13.21 -8.34 9.73
CA GLU A 90 12.65 -9.48 10.45
C GLU A 90 11.35 -9.92 9.78
N GLU A 91 11.35 -11.11 9.20
CA GLU A 91 10.20 -11.66 8.50
C GLU A 91 9.35 -12.53 9.41
N VAL A 92 8.06 -12.22 9.53
CA VAL A 92 7.08 -13.12 10.13
C VAL A 92 6.82 -14.28 9.17
N LYS A 93 7.13 -15.49 9.62
CA LYS A 93 7.04 -16.71 8.81
C LYS A 93 5.77 -17.51 9.07
N GLU A 94 5.32 -17.51 10.32
CA GLU A 94 4.16 -18.29 10.75
C GLU A 94 3.43 -17.61 11.90
N ILE A 95 2.10 -17.67 11.87
CA ILE A 95 1.24 -17.25 12.97
C ILE A 95 0.29 -18.41 13.26
N LYS A 96 0.29 -18.90 14.50
CA LYS A 96 -0.60 -19.98 14.94
C LYS A 96 -1.40 -19.58 16.15
N PRO A 97 -2.75 -19.67 16.12
CA PRO A 97 -3.57 -19.57 17.32
C PRO A 97 -3.22 -20.68 18.31
N LYS A 98 -3.10 -20.34 19.59
CA LYS A 98 -2.87 -21.30 20.68
C LYS A 98 -3.63 -20.82 21.93
N GLY A 99 -4.85 -21.29 22.12
CA GLY A 99 -5.71 -20.81 23.19
C GLY A 99 -5.95 -19.29 23.08
N ASP A 100 -5.66 -18.57 24.14
CA ASP A 100 -5.86 -17.12 24.21
C ASP A 100 -4.71 -16.29 23.63
N ILE A 101 -3.72 -16.92 22.99
CA ILE A 101 -2.59 -16.25 22.36
C ILE A 101 -2.37 -16.72 20.93
N PHE A 102 -1.58 -15.94 20.20
CA PHE A 102 -0.94 -16.34 18.96
C PHE A 102 0.54 -16.60 19.20
N VAL A 103 1.06 -17.69 18.60
CA VAL A 103 2.49 -17.94 18.50
C VAL A 103 2.94 -17.41 17.14
N VAL A 104 3.77 -16.38 17.16
CA VAL A 104 4.31 -15.73 15.97
C VAL A 104 5.77 -16.09 15.82
N LYS A 105 6.11 -16.85 14.78
CA LYS A 105 7.48 -17.22 14.46
C LYS A 105 8.03 -16.29 13.38
N THR A 106 9.22 -15.77 13.62
CA THR A 106 9.91 -14.88 12.70
C THR A 106 11.28 -15.44 12.29
N SER A 107 11.98 -14.74 11.41
CA SER A 107 13.37 -15.05 11.07
C SER A 107 14.34 -14.84 12.24
N ALA A 108 13.93 -14.07 13.26
CA ALA A 108 14.80 -13.75 14.39
C ALA A 108 14.35 -14.37 15.74
N GLY A 109 13.10 -14.82 15.86
CA GLY A 109 12.66 -15.39 17.14
C GLY A 109 11.19 -15.80 17.15
N THR A 110 10.63 -15.90 18.35
CA THR A 110 9.24 -16.25 18.57
C THR A 110 8.58 -15.26 19.51
N TYR A 111 7.39 -14.81 19.16
CA TYR A 111 6.57 -13.93 20.00
C TYR A 111 5.28 -14.64 20.39
N HIS A 112 4.85 -14.40 21.62
CA HIS A 112 3.51 -14.73 22.07
C HIS A 112 2.72 -13.43 22.18
N ALA A 113 1.60 -13.34 21.46
CA ALA A 113 0.78 -12.14 21.40
C ALA A 113 -0.69 -12.48 21.66
N LYS A 114 -1.42 -11.54 22.26
CA LYS A 114 -2.88 -11.64 22.47
C LYS A 114 -3.65 -11.23 21.23
N ALA A 115 -3.09 -10.31 20.44
CA ALA A 115 -3.67 -9.78 19.21
C ALA A 115 -2.62 -9.56 18.12
N ILE A 116 -3.08 -9.54 16.88
CA ILE A 116 -2.26 -9.30 15.68
C ILE A 116 -2.88 -8.16 14.87
N VAL A 117 -2.04 -7.24 14.38
CA VAL A 117 -2.43 -6.29 13.32
C VAL A 117 -1.62 -6.59 12.07
N ILE A 118 -2.29 -6.91 10.97
CA ILE A 118 -1.68 -7.10 9.66
C ILE A 118 -1.72 -5.77 8.92
N ALA A 119 -0.56 -5.16 8.74
CA ALA A 119 -0.35 -3.88 8.04
C ALA A 119 0.70 -4.02 6.94
N THR A 120 0.68 -5.14 6.23
CA THR A 120 1.69 -5.57 5.26
C THR A 120 1.62 -4.85 3.93
N GLY A 121 0.59 -4.02 3.70
CA GLY A 121 0.44 -3.18 2.54
C GLY A 121 0.14 -3.92 1.23
N ALA A 122 0.34 -3.18 0.14
CA ALA A 122 0.22 -3.66 -1.23
C ALA A 122 1.32 -3.00 -2.08
N THR A 123 1.69 -3.65 -3.18
CA THR A 123 2.66 -3.13 -4.14
C THR A 123 2.00 -2.87 -5.48
N HIS A 124 2.45 -1.85 -6.20
CA HIS A 124 2.03 -1.63 -7.58
C HIS A 124 2.54 -2.76 -8.47
N LYS A 125 1.71 -3.23 -9.39
CA LYS A 125 2.16 -4.10 -10.46
C LYS A 125 3.04 -3.30 -11.41
N LYS A 126 4.20 -3.87 -11.76
CA LYS A 126 5.14 -3.28 -12.69
C LYS A 126 4.85 -3.73 -14.13
N LEU A 127 5.20 -2.89 -15.10
CA LEU A 127 5.22 -3.28 -16.51
C LEU A 127 6.34 -4.28 -16.79
N GLY A 128 7.46 -4.17 -16.07
CA GLY A 128 8.65 -5.00 -16.28
C GLY A 128 9.44 -4.62 -17.53
N VAL A 129 9.39 -3.36 -17.95
CA VAL A 129 10.04 -2.87 -19.16
C VAL A 129 11.32 -2.07 -18.86
N PRO A 130 12.29 -2.02 -19.78
CA PRO A 130 13.45 -1.16 -19.62
C PRO A 130 13.04 0.30 -19.41
N GLY A 131 13.73 0.99 -18.51
CA GLY A 131 13.49 2.38 -18.15
C GLY A 131 12.49 2.59 -17.01
N GLU A 132 11.62 1.62 -16.70
CA GLU A 132 10.60 1.75 -15.65
C GLU A 132 11.21 2.10 -14.28
N GLU A 133 12.17 1.30 -13.81
CA GLU A 133 12.84 1.55 -12.52
C GLU A 133 13.80 2.75 -12.58
N ARG A 134 14.50 2.90 -13.70
CA ARG A 134 15.45 4.01 -13.89
C ARG A 134 14.79 5.38 -13.76
N PHE A 135 13.60 5.52 -14.33
CA PHE A 135 12.87 6.79 -14.36
C PHE A 135 11.78 6.91 -13.28
N PHE A 136 11.70 5.97 -12.36
CA PHE A 136 10.80 6.10 -11.21
C PHE A 136 11.11 7.39 -10.44
N GLY A 137 10.08 8.25 -10.23
CA GLY A 137 10.24 9.59 -9.65
C GLY A 137 10.93 10.62 -10.57
N ARG A 138 11.25 10.22 -11.82
CA ARG A 138 11.85 11.08 -12.85
C ARG A 138 11.08 11.02 -14.18
N GLY A 139 9.78 10.91 -14.07
CA GLY A 139 8.84 10.79 -15.20
C GLY A 139 7.97 9.53 -15.13
N VAL A 140 8.34 8.51 -14.40
CA VAL A 140 7.51 7.32 -14.13
C VAL A 140 6.88 7.44 -12.74
N SER A 141 5.57 7.26 -12.67
CA SER A 141 4.79 7.28 -11.42
C SER A 141 3.73 6.17 -11.43
N TYR A 142 3.31 5.75 -10.23
CA TYR A 142 2.20 4.83 -10.01
C TYR A 142 1.00 5.48 -9.30
N CYS A 143 1.03 6.81 -9.10
CA CYS A 143 -0.01 7.52 -8.37
C CYS A 143 -0.26 8.89 -9.00
N ALA A 144 -1.36 9.03 -9.73
CA ALA A 144 -1.72 10.30 -10.36
C ALA A 144 -2.06 11.40 -9.34
N VAL A 145 -2.72 11.03 -8.24
CA VAL A 145 -3.09 11.98 -7.17
C VAL A 145 -1.84 12.49 -6.43
N CYS A 146 -0.79 11.66 -6.34
CA CYS A 146 0.46 12.05 -5.68
C CYS A 146 1.31 12.98 -6.54
N ASP A 147 1.51 12.63 -7.82
CA ASP A 147 2.53 13.23 -8.67
C ASP A 147 1.96 14.05 -9.84
N GLY A 148 0.66 13.93 -10.12
CA GLY A 148 0.05 14.52 -11.31
C GLY A 148 0.25 16.02 -11.45
N PHE A 149 0.28 16.75 -10.33
CA PHE A 149 0.47 18.20 -10.32
C PHE A 149 1.79 18.65 -11.00
N PHE A 150 2.86 17.86 -10.86
CA PHE A 150 4.16 18.15 -11.50
C PHE A 150 4.14 18.06 -13.03
N PHE A 151 3.08 17.47 -13.60
CA PHE A 151 2.93 17.25 -15.03
C PHE A 151 1.92 18.19 -15.70
N LYS A 152 1.46 19.23 -15.00
CA LYS A 152 0.56 20.23 -15.56
C LYS A 152 1.15 20.84 -16.86
N GLY A 153 0.38 20.81 -17.94
CA GLY A 153 0.79 21.26 -19.26
C GLY A 153 1.70 20.30 -20.05
N LYS A 154 2.14 19.20 -19.43
CA LYS A 154 3.03 18.21 -20.03
C LYS A 154 2.26 17.07 -20.71
N LYS A 155 2.95 16.34 -21.61
CA LYS A 155 2.42 15.17 -22.32
C LYS A 155 2.67 13.92 -21.50
N VAL A 156 1.61 13.23 -21.12
CA VAL A 156 1.67 12.07 -20.23
C VAL A 156 0.91 10.89 -20.82
N LEU A 157 1.44 9.70 -20.63
CA LEU A 157 0.72 8.44 -20.88
C LEU A 157 0.18 7.89 -19.58
N MET A 158 -1.08 7.50 -19.58
CA MET A 158 -1.70 6.66 -18.53
C MET A 158 -1.79 5.23 -19.05
N ILE A 159 -1.13 4.30 -18.40
CA ILE A 159 -1.10 2.90 -18.79
C ILE A 159 -2.07 2.09 -17.95
N GLY A 160 -3.08 1.50 -18.59
CA GLY A 160 -4.09 0.68 -17.92
C GLY A 160 -5.43 0.70 -18.65
N GLY A 161 -6.45 0.11 -18.06
CA GLY A 161 -7.79 0.03 -18.66
C GLY A 161 -8.89 -0.36 -17.70
N GLY A 162 -8.60 -0.40 -16.40
CA GLY A 162 -9.57 -0.58 -15.32
C GLY A 162 -10.05 0.76 -14.75
N ASN A 163 -10.92 0.70 -13.75
CA ASN A 163 -11.47 1.88 -13.06
C ASN A 163 -10.37 2.86 -12.62
N THR A 164 -9.31 2.37 -11.99
CA THR A 164 -8.20 3.21 -11.51
C THR A 164 -7.56 4.01 -12.63
N ALA A 165 -7.16 3.36 -13.72
CA ALA A 165 -6.51 4.02 -14.85
C ALA A 165 -7.40 5.11 -15.47
N VAL A 166 -8.68 4.81 -15.66
CA VAL A 166 -9.64 5.77 -16.25
C VAL A 166 -9.90 6.93 -15.30
N THR A 167 -10.13 6.66 -14.01
CA THR A 167 -10.35 7.72 -13.00
C THR A 167 -9.13 8.63 -12.86
N GLU A 168 -7.93 8.05 -12.84
CA GLU A 168 -6.68 8.81 -12.76
C GLU A 168 -6.40 9.61 -14.04
N ALA A 169 -6.73 9.08 -15.23
CA ALA A 169 -6.63 9.83 -16.48
C ALA A 169 -7.57 11.05 -16.48
N ILE A 170 -8.81 10.86 -16.01
CA ILE A 170 -9.79 11.96 -15.86
C ILE A 170 -9.27 13.01 -14.87
N TYR A 171 -8.73 12.57 -13.74
CA TYR A 171 -8.12 13.47 -12.76
C TYR A 171 -6.97 14.29 -13.36
N LEU A 172 -6.01 13.63 -14.02
CA LEU A 172 -4.88 14.29 -14.69
C LEU A 172 -5.36 15.34 -15.72
N LYS A 173 -6.35 14.98 -16.52
CA LYS A 173 -6.96 15.93 -17.47
C LYS A 173 -7.55 17.13 -16.75
N GLY A 174 -8.26 16.92 -15.64
CA GLY A 174 -8.90 17.95 -14.84
C GLY A 174 -7.91 18.95 -14.23
N ILE A 175 -6.71 18.54 -13.90
CA ILE A 175 -5.65 19.42 -13.37
C ILE A 175 -4.76 20.03 -14.46
N GLY A 176 -5.10 19.83 -15.75
CA GLY A 176 -4.42 20.45 -16.88
C GLY A 176 -3.23 19.67 -17.46
N VAL A 177 -3.17 18.36 -17.27
CA VAL A 177 -2.19 17.47 -17.90
C VAL A 177 -2.72 17.03 -19.26
N ASN A 178 -1.83 16.97 -20.28
CA ASN A 178 -2.16 16.42 -21.59
C ASN A 178 -2.01 14.89 -21.57
N VAL A 179 -3.05 14.20 -21.11
CA VAL A 179 -3.03 12.76 -20.90
C VAL A 179 -3.58 11.99 -22.09
N THR A 180 -2.92 10.89 -22.43
CA THR A 180 -3.39 9.86 -23.37
C THR A 180 -3.41 8.52 -22.65
N LEU A 181 -4.54 7.79 -22.71
CA LEU A 181 -4.67 6.45 -22.15
C LEU A 181 -4.10 5.43 -23.14
N VAL A 182 -3.26 4.51 -22.67
CA VAL A 182 -2.74 3.38 -23.46
C VAL A 182 -3.27 2.08 -22.90
N HIS A 183 -3.95 1.30 -23.74
CA HIS A 183 -4.55 0.04 -23.32
C HIS A 183 -4.19 -1.11 -24.26
N ARG A 184 -3.85 -2.27 -23.69
CA ARG A 184 -3.42 -3.47 -24.43
C ARG A 184 -4.52 -4.19 -25.20
N ARG A 185 -5.79 -3.86 -24.97
CA ARG A 185 -6.96 -4.45 -25.62
C ARG A 185 -7.72 -3.39 -26.42
N ASP A 186 -8.78 -3.80 -27.09
CA ASP A 186 -9.70 -2.93 -27.83
C ASP A 186 -10.91 -2.48 -27.01
N THR A 187 -11.01 -2.91 -25.75
CA THR A 187 -12.08 -2.55 -24.82
C THR A 187 -11.52 -2.32 -23.42
N LEU A 188 -12.04 -1.30 -22.72
CA LEU A 188 -11.71 -1.03 -21.34
C LEU A 188 -12.51 -1.95 -20.41
N ARG A 189 -11.90 -2.28 -19.27
CA ARG A 189 -12.58 -2.99 -18.16
C ARG A 189 -13.22 -2.04 -17.16
N ALA A 190 -12.99 -0.75 -17.30
CA ALA A 190 -13.60 0.27 -16.47
C ALA A 190 -15.12 0.28 -16.62
N GLU A 191 -15.82 0.71 -15.59
CA GLU A 191 -17.28 0.87 -15.62
C GLU A 191 -17.73 1.84 -16.70
N LYS A 192 -18.91 1.61 -17.25
CA LYS A 192 -19.43 2.33 -18.42
C LYS A 192 -19.47 3.85 -18.21
N HIS A 193 -19.93 4.31 -17.05
CA HIS A 193 -20.00 5.74 -16.74
C HIS A 193 -18.62 6.41 -16.72
N LEU A 194 -17.57 5.70 -16.30
CA LEU A 194 -16.18 6.19 -16.35
C LEU A 194 -15.68 6.29 -17.80
N GLN A 195 -16.02 5.30 -18.64
CA GLN A 195 -15.68 5.35 -20.06
C GLN A 195 -16.39 6.51 -20.78
N GLU A 196 -17.64 6.80 -20.43
CA GLU A 196 -18.39 7.95 -20.94
C GLU A 196 -17.76 9.26 -20.52
N SER A 197 -17.35 9.38 -19.25
CA SER A 197 -16.63 10.57 -18.73
C SER A 197 -15.28 10.78 -19.41
N LEU A 198 -14.50 9.69 -19.63
CA LEU A 198 -13.24 9.73 -20.35
C LEU A 198 -13.43 10.32 -21.77
N LYS A 199 -14.44 9.83 -22.48
CA LYS A 199 -14.80 10.28 -23.82
C LYS A 199 -15.29 11.73 -23.83
N ALA A 200 -16.15 12.12 -22.87
CA ALA A 200 -16.69 13.47 -22.74
C ALA A 200 -15.59 14.51 -22.52
N GLN A 201 -14.52 14.15 -21.84
CA GLN A 201 -13.34 15.00 -21.61
C GLN A 201 -12.34 15.00 -22.77
N GLY A 202 -12.62 14.26 -23.84
CA GLY A 202 -11.76 14.20 -25.02
C GLY A 202 -10.38 13.59 -24.78
N ILE A 203 -10.28 12.65 -23.83
CA ILE A 203 -9.02 11.95 -23.55
C ILE A 203 -8.82 10.88 -24.63
N PRO A 204 -7.75 10.97 -25.45
CA PRO A 204 -7.48 9.97 -26.47
C PRO A 204 -7.07 8.63 -25.86
N VAL A 205 -7.41 7.55 -26.56
CA VAL A 205 -7.05 6.17 -26.17
C VAL A 205 -6.28 5.52 -27.30
N ILE A 206 -5.10 5.00 -26.99
CA ILE A 206 -4.30 4.16 -27.88
C ILE A 206 -4.61 2.70 -27.55
N TRP A 207 -5.31 2.05 -28.45
CA TRP A 207 -5.79 0.68 -28.28
C TRP A 207 -4.75 -0.37 -28.73
N ASN A 208 -4.93 -1.61 -28.24
CA ASN A 208 -4.13 -2.77 -28.65
C ASN A 208 -2.62 -2.53 -28.53
N THR A 209 -2.20 -1.74 -27.56
CA THR A 209 -0.84 -1.21 -27.47
C THR A 209 -0.28 -1.42 -26.07
N VAL A 210 0.98 -1.81 -26.03
CA VAL A 210 1.75 -1.97 -24.79
C VAL A 210 3.00 -1.08 -24.82
N VAL A 211 3.55 -0.79 -23.67
CA VAL A 211 4.84 -0.14 -23.52
C VAL A 211 5.93 -1.19 -23.72
N GLU A 212 6.91 -0.93 -24.58
CA GLU A 212 8.10 -1.78 -24.73
C GLU A 212 9.29 -1.23 -23.95
N GLU A 213 9.46 0.09 -23.94
CA GLU A 213 10.60 0.75 -23.30
C GLU A 213 10.28 2.21 -22.97
N ILE A 214 10.82 2.69 -21.88
CA ILE A 214 10.75 4.10 -21.46
C ILE A 214 12.11 4.73 -21.69
N LEU A 215 12.14 5.82 -22.44
CA LEU A 215 13.35 6.44 -22.98
C LEU A 215 13.56 7.84 -22.38
N GLY A 216 14.82 8.20 -22.20
CA GLY A 216 15.22 9.51 -21.72
C GLY A 216 16.67 9.53 -21.26
N ASP A 217 17.11 10.67 -20.75
CA ASP A 217 18.43 10.84 -20.18
C ASP A 217 18.36 10.84 -18.65
N GLU A 218 18.13 12.00 -18.03
CA GLU A 218 17.89 12.14 -16.59
C GLU A 218 16.41 11.96 -16.22
N VAL A 219 15.53 12.35 -17.15
CA VAL A 219 14.07 12.25 -17.04
C VAL A 219 13.51 11.59 -18.30
N VAL A 220 12.25 11.15 -18.22
CA VAL A 220 11.52 10.61 -19.38
C VAL A 220 11.41 11.66 -20.46
N LYS A 221 11.66 11.26 -21.73
CA LYS A 221 11.53 12.08 -22.93
C LYS A 221 10.66 11.43 -24.01
N ALA A 222 10.66 10.12 -24.09
CA ALA A 222 9.89 9.36 -25.07
C ALA A 222 9.49 7.99 -24.51
N THR A 223 8.50 7.38 -25.13
CA THR A 223 8.08 6.01 -24.84
C THR A 223 8.01 5.22 -26.14
N ARG A 224 8.64 4.06 -26.17
CA ARG A 224 8.47 3.08 -27.25
C ARG A 224 7.25 2.23 -26.94
N LEU A 225 6.29 2.30 -27.85
CA LEU A 225 5.04 1.56 -27.82
C LEU A 225 5.03 0.48 -28.88
N LYS A 226 4.31 -0.61 -28.64
CA LYS A 226 4.05 -1.67 -29.61
C LYS A 226 2.57 -1.88 -29.82
N ASN A 227 2.09 -1.69 -31.04
CA ASN A 227 0.76 -2.10 -31.45
C ASN A 227 0.75 -3.62 -31.64
N LEU A 228 -0.08 -4.31 -30.86
CA LEU A 228 -0.13 -5.77 -30.85
C LEU A 228 -0.86 -6.38 -32.05
N LYS A 229 -1.80 -5.64 -32.67
CA LYS A 229 -2.51 -6.09 -33.88
C LYS A 229 -1.63 -5.96 -35.12
N GLU A 230 -0.93 -4.86 -35.24
CA GLU A 230 -0.07 -4.56 -36.40
C GLU A 230 1.35 -5.12 -36.21
N ASN A 231 1.68 -5.59 -35.02
CA ASN A 231 3.03 -6.03 -34.62
C ASN A 231 4.10 -4.98 -34.97
N ARG A 232 3.78 -3.70 -34.76
CA ARG A 232 4.62 -2.56 -35.11
C ARG A 232 4.97 -1.76 -33.87
N SER A 233 6.27 -1.47 -33.70
CA SER A 233 6.79 -0.59 -32.65
C SER A 233 7.02 0.81 -33.20
N TYR A 234 6.78 1.82 -32.36
CA TYR A 234 7.00 3.23 -32.65
C TYR A 234 7.25 4.01 -31.36
N GLU A 235 7.86 5.17 -31.48
CA GLU A 235 8.14 6.05 -30.36
C GLU A 235 7.23 7.26 -30.40
N ILE A 236 6.79 7.69 -29.20
CA ILE A 236 6.08 8.95 -29.03
C ILE A 236 6.78 9.80 -27.96
N GLU A 237 6.80 11.09 -28.19
CA GLU A 237 7.30 12.08 -27.24
C GLU A 237 6.43 12.06 -25.97
N THR A 238 7.05 11.93 -24.81
CA THR A 238 6.37 11.74 -23.53
C THR A 238 7.20 12.39 -22.43
N ASP A 239 6.57 13.21 -21.60
CA ASP A 239 7.22 13.81 -20.41
C ASP A 239 7.06 12.95 -19.16
N GLY A 240 6.04 12.10 -19.13
CA GLY A 240 5.77 11.22 -18.01
C GLY A 240 4.85 10.06 -18.35
N ILE A 241 4.94 9.02 -17.50
CA ILE A 241 4.14 7.80 -17.60
C ILE A 241 3.57 7.50 -16.24
N PHE A 242 2.25 7.37 -16.17
CA PHE A 242 1.53 6.87 -15.00
C PHE A 242 1.09 5.43 -15.26
N ILE A 243 1.47 4.52 -14.36
CA ILE A 243 1.23 3.08 -14.52
C ILE A 243 0.14 2.67 -13.53
N ALA A 244 -1.04 2.33 -14.06
CA ALA A 244 -2.23 1.94 -13.29
C ALA A 244 -2.78 0.58 -13.77
N ILE A 245 -1.94 -0.45 -13.71
CA ILE A 245 -2.26 -1.83 -14.13
C ILE A 245 -2.66 -2.74 -12.97
N GLY A 246 -2.86 -2.17 -11.78
CA GLY A 246 -3.32 -2.83 -10.57
C GLY A 246 -2.27 -2.87 -9.47
N TYR A 247 -2.71 -3.43 -8.35
CA TYR A 247 -1.90 -3.65 -7.15
C TYR A 247 -1.83 -5.14 -6.84
N GLU A 248 -0.86 -5.51 -6.06
CA GLU A 248 -0.71 -6.85 -5.51
C GLU A 248 -0.66 -6.75 -3.97
N PRO A 249 -1.71 -7.20 -3.27
CA PRO A 249 -1.74 -7.17 -1.81
C PRO A 249 -0.73 -8.16 -1.22
N SER A 250 -0.01 -7.74 -0.17
CA SER A 250 0.94 -8.60 0.55
C SER A 250 0.20 -9.52 1.53
N ASN A 251 -0.56 -10.47 1.02
CA ASN A 251 -1.56 -11.26 1.73
C ASN A 251 -1.14 -12.69 2.14
N ALA A 252 0.14 -13.04 2.04
CA ALA A 252 0.59 -14.40 2.33
C ALA A 252 0.22 -14.88 3.75
N LEU A 253 0.39 -14.02 4.76
CA LEU A 253 0.01 -14.33 6.15
C LEU A 253 -1.51 -14.45 6.32
N ALA A 254 -2.28 -13.61 5.63
CA ALA A 254 -3.74 -13.68 5.65
C ALA A 254 -4.25 -14.99 5.06
N LYS A 255 -3.67 -15.45 3.96
CA LYS A 255 -3.97 -16.77 3.37
C LYS A 255 -3.62 -17.91 4.30
N ALA A 256 -2.44 -17.85 4.94
CA ALA A 256 -2.01 -18.88 5.89
C ALA A 256 -2.90 -18.95 7.14
N LEU A 257 -3.51 -17.84 7.54
CA LEU A 257 -4.51 -17.76 8.61
C LEU A 257 -5.94 -18.06 8.14
N GLU A 258 -6.13 -18.32 6.85
CA GLU A 258 -7.45 -18.55 6.24
C GLU A 258 -8.44 -17.39 6.47
N LEU A 259 -7.93 -16.15 6.49
CA LEU A 259 -8.79 -14.97 6.60
C LEU A 259 -9.64 -14.78 5.34
N GLU A 260 -10.84 -14.23 5.51
CA GLU A 260 -11.66 -13.84 4.37
C GLU A 260 -10.98 -12.74 3.56
N LEU A 261 -10.88 -12.97 2.25
CA LEU A 261 -10.30 -12.03 1.29
C LEU A 261 -11.36 -11.58 0.28
N THR A 262 -11.14 -10.40 -0.31
CA THR A 262 -11.88 -9.96 -1.50
C THR A 262 -11.46 -10.79 -2.71
N GLU A 263 -12.19 -10.69 -3.82
CA GLU A 263 -11.82 -11.33 -5.09
C GLU A 263 -10.44 -10.93 -5.58
N ASP A 264 -10.01 -9.68 -5.30
CA ASP A 264 -8.70 -9.14 -5.63
C ASP A 264 -7.61 -9.50 -4.59
N GLY A 265 -7.94 -10.27 -3.56
CA GLY A 265 -6.99 -10.78 -2.56
C GLY A 265 -6.68 -9.84 -1.40
N TYR A 266 -7.43 -8.75 -1.19
CA TYR A 266 -7.33 -7.91 -0.02
C TYR A 266 -8.02 -8.51 1.18
N ILE A 267 -7.55 -8.20 2.39
CA ILE A 267 -8.19 -8.67 3.63
C ILE A 267 -9.51 -7.93 3.83
N LYS A 268 -10.61 -8.69 3.93
CA LYS A 268 -11.92 -8.12 4.31
C LYS A 268 -11.88 -7.71 5.77
N VAL A 269 -12.29 -6.47 6.03
CA VAL A 269 -12.43 -5.92 7.38
C VAL A 269 -13.78 -5.21 7.54
N ASP A 270 -14.26 -5.13 8.77
CA ASP A 270 -15.39 -4.27 9.12
C ASP A 270 -14.92 -2.80 9.36
N SER A 271 -15.84 -1.92 9.72
CA SER A 271 -15.54 -0.52 10.01
C SER A 271 -14.60 -0.31 11.22
N ARG A 272 -14.39 -1.35 12.01
CA ARG A 272 -13.49 -1.38 13.16
C ARG A 272 -12.17 -2.10 12.87
N GLN A 273 -11.89 -2.38 11.62
CA GLN A 273 -10.68 -3.09 11.15
C GLN A 273 -10.55 -4.53 11.66
N ARG A 274 -11.65 -5.15 12.10
CA ARG A 274 -11.69 -6.58 12.45
C ARG A 274 -11.68 -7.42 11.19
N THR A 275 -10.87 -8.47 11.17
CA THR A 275 -10.89 -9.51 10.13
C THR A 275 -11.93 -10.61 10.49
N SER A 276 -12.02 -11.66 9.67
CA SER A 276 -12.84 -12.83 9.94
C SER A 276 -12.37 -13.65 11.15
N MET A 277 -11.15 -13.43 11.63
CA MET A 277 -10.61 -14.13 12.80
C MET A 277 -10.58 -13.20 14.02
N PRO A 278 -11.18 -13.60 15.17
CA PRO A 278 -11.09 -12.82 16.39
C PRO A 278 -9.64 -12.51 16.79
N ARG A 279 -9.40 -11.28 17.27
CA ARG A 279 -8.08 -10.79 17.71
C ARG A 279 -7.06 -10.60 16.57
N VAL A 280 -7.50 -10.73 15.32
CA VAL A 280 -6.71 -10.40 14.14
C VAL A 280 -7.36 -9.23 13.41
N TYR A 281 -6.60 -8.16 13.26
CA TYR A 281 -7.00 -6.90 12.63
C TYR A 281 -6.14 -6.64 11.40
N ALA A 282 -6.63 -5.84 10.49
CA ALA A 282 -5.85 -5.40 9.35
C ALA A 282 -6.06 -3.91 9.06
N ALA A 283 -5.02 -3.22 8.62
CA ALA A 283 -5.05 -1.80 8.36
C ALA A 283 -4.11 -1.40 7.23
N GLY A 284 -4.46 -0.33 6.52
CA GLY A 284 -3.71 0.18 5.38
C GLY A 284 -4.06 -0.51 4.08
N ASP A 285 -3.18 -0.41 3.11
CA ASP A 285 -3.43 -0.86 1.73
C ASP A 285 -3.77 -2.34 1.60
N ILE A 286 -3.38 -3.16 2.57
CA ILE A 286 -3.73 -4.59 2.61
C ILE A 286 -5.25 -4.84 2.71
N THR A 287 -6.02 -3.85 3.16
CA THR A 287 -7.48 -3.92 3.24
C THR A 287 -8.18 -3.48 1.96
N GLY A 288 -7.44 -3.02 0.96
CA GLY A 288 -7.99 -2.45 -0.27
C GLY A 288 -8.52 -1.01 -0.09
N GLY A 289 -9.49 -0.62 -0.89
CA GLY A 289 -10.07 0.72 -0.84
C GLY A 289 -9.11 1.82 -1.31
N ILE A 290 -9.21 2.98 -0.69
CA ILE A 290 -8.36 4.15 -1.01
C ILE A 290 -6.97 3.96 -0.41
N LYS A 291 -5.97 3.89 -1.27
CA LYS A 291 -4.56 3.68 -0.90
C LYS A 291 -3.85 5.03 -0.75
N GLN A 292 -3.97 5.63 0.42
CA GLN A 292 -3.35 6.90 0.78
C GLN A 292 -2.71 6.81 2.17
N ILE A 293 -1.73 7.65 2.43
CA ILE A 293 -1.03 7.71 3.73
C ILE A 293 -2.04 8.01 4.84
N VAL A 294 -2.92 9.00 4.63
CA VAL A 294 -3.89 9.45 5.62
C VAL A 294 -4.93 8.36 5.95
N THR A 295 -5.37 7.58 4.96
CA THR A 295 -6.30 6.46 5.21
C THR A 295 -5.61 5.31 5.95
N ALA A 296 -4.37 5.01 5.61
CA ALA A 296 -3.56 4.01 6.31
C ALA A 296 -3.33 4.39 7.78
N VAL A 297 -2.99 5.65 8.06
CA VAL A 297 -2.86 6.19 9.42
C VAL A 297 -4.15 6.04 10.21
N ALA A 298 -5.29 6.45 9.64
CA ALA A 298 -6.59 6.34 10.29
C ALA A 298 -6.96 4.89 10.62
N GLN A 299 -6.77 3.99 9.66
CA GLN A 299 -7.05 2.56 9.85
C GLN A 299 -6.14 1.93 10.91
N GLY A 300 -4.86 2.29 10.96
CA GLY A 300 -3.93 1.85 12.00
C GLY A 300 -4.38 2.24 13.39
N ALA A 301 -4.84 3.49 13.56
CA ALA A 301 -5.38 3.97 14.83
C ALA A 301 -6.64 3.20 15.23
N VAL A 302 -7.59 3.02 14.30
CA VAL A 302 -8.83 2.26 14.54
C VAL A 302 -8.54 0.82 14.92
N ALA A 303 -7.65 0.14 14.19
CA ALA A 303 -7.27 -1.26 14.49
C ALA A 303 -6.71 -1.42 15.92
N ALA A 304 -5.82 -0.54 16.34
CA ALA A 304 -5.21 -0.59 17.66
C ALA A 304 -6.21 -0.32 18.79
N ILE A 305 -7.06 0.69 18.64
CA ILE A 305 -8.12 1.01 19.61
C ILE A 305 -9.11 -0.16 19.71
N THR A 306 -9.54 -0.70 18.55
CA THR A 306 -10.44 -1.84 18.52
C THR A 306 -9.83 -3.06 19.20
N ALA A 307 -8.55 -3.35 18.94
CA ALA A 307 -7.85 -4.46 19.61
C ALA A 307 -7.86 -4.31 21.14
N PHE A 308 -7.59 -3.11 21.65
CA PHE A 308 -7.66 -2.82 23.08
C PHE A 308 -9.06 -3.07 23.65
N GLU A 309 -10.09 -2.53 23.02
CA GLU A 309 -11.47 -2.69 23.48
C GLU A 309 -11.95 -4.14 23.44
N ASP A 310 -11.62 -4.85 22.37
CA ASP A 310 -11.98 -6.25 22.19
C ASP A 310 -11.25 -7.18 23.16
N LEU A 311 -10.00 -6.89 23.53
CA LEU A 311 -9.27 -7.64 24.55
C LEU A 311 -9.85 -7.39 25.96
N ALA A 312 -10.34 -6.17 26.21
CA ALA A 312 -11.00 -5.82 27.47
C ALA A 312 -12.43 -6.39 27.56
N SER A 313 -13.14 -6.48 26.42
CA SER A 313 -14.51 -6.99 26.32
C SER A 313 -14.67 -7.89 25.08
N PRO A 314 -14.27 -9.16 25.19
CA PRO A 314 -14.21 -10.09 24.06
C PRO A 314 -15.58 -10.39 23.44
N TYR A 315 -15.85 -9.91 22.22
CA TYR A 315 -17.10 -10.18 21.49
C TYR A 315 -17.22 -11.65 21.04
N TRP A 316 -16.11 -12.37 20.97
CA TRP A 316 -16.06 -13.79 20.59
C TRP A 316 -16.33 -14.75 21.74
N LYS A 317 -16.36 -14.27 22.97
CA LYS A 317 -16.80 -15.04 24.14
C LYS A 317 -18.30 -14.84 24.32
N GLY A 318 -19.07 -15.91 24.36
CA GLY A 318 -20.52 -15.81 24.62
C GLY A 318 -20.80 -15.11 25.94
N LYS A 319 -21.99 -14.53 26.10
CA LYS A 319 -22.40 -13.86 27.38
C LYS A 319 -22.32 -14.73 28.61
N GLY A 320 -22.12 -16.07 28.48
CA GLY A 320 -21.95 -17.02 29.57
C GLY A 320 -20.52 -17.26 30.03
N ASP A 321 -19.51 -16.80 29.24
CA ASP A 321 -18.08 -17.08 29.52
C ASP A 321 -17.36 -15.89 30.18
N MET A 322 -18.10 -14.87 30.61
CA MET A 322 -17.54 -13.62 31.17
C MET A 322 -17.52 -13.59 32.69
N PHE A 323 -17.66 -14.75 33.39
CA PHE A 323 -17.55 -14.84 34.85
C PHE A 323 -16.63 -15.95 35.28
#